data_cd6f1b7063285dc0062efd3a964a0394
#
_entry.id   cd6f1b7063285dc0062efd3a964a0394
#
_cell.length_a   1.000
_cell.length_b   1.000
_cell.length_c   1.000
_cell.angle_alpha   90.00
_cell.angle_beta   90.00
_cell.angle_gamma   90.00
#
_symmetry.space_group_name_H-M   'P 1'
#
loop_
_entity.id
_entity.type
_entity.pdbx_description
1 polymer ?
#
loop_
_entity_poly.entity_id
_entity_poly.type
_entity_poly.pdbx_seq_one_letter_code
_entity_poly.pdbx_strand_id
1 'polypeptide(L)'
;MKKLIINYHFFVLGCISFLLNSCNTKFRVWVGDHNQKIYNLKYGEHQRQKMDVFLPADYPETSPVVLIVHGGAWTLGKKEHMIQIQKMLFAHNIPSINMNYRLVSKRKKITYKQQLEDIGLAIEKFNSLAHKADLQPNNYILLGESAGGHLSLLYGYQHPDQVRKIISLSGPTDFYSPEYLHSFYSKYTSPTFQKVVGVKFDRNNVSEDFKEASPIANITNVPTLLFQGNIDFLVNQHQGLAMDSALTRLNVPHKLVFMKRTGHVPRFFSKMKRDSIIYPNILEWIKK
;
A
#
# COMPACT_ATOMS: atom_id res chain seq x y z
N MET A 1 38.77 27.10 53.54
CA MET A 1 37.43 26.84 52.93
C MET A 1 37.30 27.42 51.53
N LYS A 2 38.14 27.02 50.56
CA LYS A 2 38.09 27.48 49.16
C LYS A 2 38.49 26.39 48.13
N LYS A 3 38.21 25.13 48.40
CA LYS A 3 38.52 24.03 47.46
C LYS A 3 37.38 23.07 47.15
N LEU A 4 36.15 23.39 47.51
CA LEU A 4 35.04 22.45 47.34
C LEU A 4 33.93 22.90 46.33
N ILE A 5 34.12 24.03 45.62
CA ILE A 5 33.07 24.56 44.73
C ILE A 5 33.35 24.31 43.23
N ILE A 6 34.57 23.92 42.86
CA ILE A 6 34.99 23.75 41.46
C ILE A 6 34.55 22.40 40.86
N ASN A 7 34.28 21.38 41.68
CA ASN A 7 33.95 20.04 41.16
C ASN A 7 32.45 19.83 40.79
N TYR A 8 31.55 20.71 41.24
CA TYR A 8 30.13 20.54 40.95
C TYR A 8 29.73 21.04 39.57
N HIS A 9 30.43 22.03 39.02
CA HIS A 9 30.10 22.58 37.68
C HIS A 9 30.57 21.70 36.53
N PHE A 10 31.60 20.91 36.71
CA PHE A 10 32.06 19.95 35.69
C PHE A 10 31.19 18.70 35.63
N PHE A 11 30.55 18.30 36.74
CA PHE A 11 29.65 17.14 36.74
C PHE A 11 28.30 17.44 36.11
N VAL A 12 27.78 18.66 36.25
CA VAL A 12 26.51 19.08 35.65
C VAL A 12 26.65 19.30 34.15
N LEU A 13 27.77 19.83 33.65
CA LEU A 13 28.06 19.98 32.23
C LEU A 13 28.29 18.64 31.52
N GLY A 14 28.89 17.65 32.22
CA GLY A 14 29.06 16.29 31.69
C GLY A 14 27.75 15.53 31.57
N CYS A 15 26.80 15.72 32.47
CA CYS A 15 25.48 15.09 32.40
C CYS A 15 24.57 15.73 31.35
N ILE A 16 24.70 17.05 31.10
CA ILE A 16 23.90 17.74 30.06
C ILE A 16 24.40 17.36 28.65
N SER A 17 25.70 17.17 28.46
CA SER A 17 26.24 16.68 27.17
C SER A 17 25.86 15.24 26.86
N PHE A 18 25.62 14.40 27.89
CA PHE A 18 25.15 13.01 27.71
C PHE A 18 23.65 12.95 27.36
N LEU A 19 22.84 13.90 27.83
CA LEU A 19 21.41 13.95 27.54
C LEU A 19 21.10 14.53 26.15
N LEU A 20 21.99 15.32 25.55
CA LEU A 20 21.82 15.86 24.20
C LEU A 20 22.29 14.90 23.08
N ASN A 21 23.04 13.85 23.42
CA ASN A 21 23.44 12.81 22.45
C ASN A 21 22.46 11.64 22.32
N SER A 22 21.37 11.63 23.09
CA SER A 22 20.41 10.52 23.11
C SER A 22 19.31 10.60 22.04
N CYS A 23 19.26 11.65 21.20
CA CYS A 23 18.20 11.81 20.20
C CYS A 23 18.66 11.67 18.73
N ASN A 24 19.89 11.25 18.49
CA ASN A 24 20.38 10.93 17.16
C ASN A 24 20.70 9.43 17.04
N THR A 25 19.72 8.56 17.30
CA THR A 25 19.76 7.21 16.74
C THR A 25 19.67 7.37 15.22
N LYS A 26 20.84 7.51 14.57
CA LYS A 26 20.96 7.37 13.13
C LYS A 26 20.40 5.98 12.80
N PHE A 27 19.21 5.90 12.31
CA PHE A 27 18.70 4.70 11.66
C PHE A 27 19.63 4.42 10.48
N ARG A 28 20.58 3.53 10.67
CA ARG A 28 21.32 2.94 9.56
C ARG A 28 20.47 1.78 9.09
N VAL A 29 19.91 1.89 7.92
CA VAL A 29 19.41 0.73 7.18
C VAL A 29 20.67 0.02 6.68
N TRP A 30 21.01 -1.11 7.31
CA TRP A 30 22.12 -1.96 6.87
C TRP A 30 21.56 -2.96 5.87
N VAL A 31 22.18 -3.08 4.72
CA VAL A 31 21.95 -4.14 3.76
C VAL A 31 23.03 -5.17 3.92
N GLY A 32 22.66 -6.44 3.89
CA GLY A 32 23.56 -7.54 3.63
C GLY A 32 23.76 -8.54 4.79
N ASP A 33 23.94 -8.10 6.04
CA ASP A 33 24.42 -9.07 7.04
C ASP A 33 23.38 -9.59 8.03
N HIS A 34 22.23 -8.95 8.18
CA HIS A 34 21.19 -9.44 9.09
C HIS A 34 19.78 -9.00 8.69
N ASN A 35 18.83 -9.86 9.04
CA ASN A 35 17.40 -9.56 8.96
C ASN A 35 17.05 -8.30 9.77
N GLN A 36 16.40 -7.32 9.12
CA GLN A 36 15.96 -6.12 9.80
C GLN A 36 14.42 -6.00 9.77
N LYS A 37 13.86 -5.60 10.91
CA LYS A 37 12.44 -5.29 11.05
C LYS A 37 12.31 -3.96 11.81
N ILE A 38 11.86 -2.94 11.09
CA ILE A 38 11.63 -1.61 11.64
C ILE A 38 10.11 -1.42 11.77
N TYR A 39 9.63 -1.17 12.98
CA TYR A 39 8.21 -0.99 13.23
C TYR A 39 7.85 0.49 13.44
N ASN A 40 6.69 0.89 12.94
CA ASN A 40 6.13 2.22 13.14
C ASN A 40 7.05 3.37 12.71
N LEU A 41 7.88 3.16 11.68
CA LEU A 41 8.67 4.21 11.07
C LEU A 41 7.74 5.31 10.56
N LYS A 42 7.90 6.54 11.05
CA LYS A 42 7.13 7.70 10.58
C LYS A 42 7.60 8.11 9.20
N TYR A 43 6.64 8.34 8.29
CA TYR A 43 6.90 8.87 6.96
C TYR A 43 6.23 10.23 6.69
N GLY A 44 5.49 10.75 7.68
CA GLY A 44 4.85 12.06 7.65
C GLY A 44 4.37 12.48 9.03
N GLU A 45 3.74 13.66 9.11
CA GLU A 45 3.34 14.30 10.37
C GLU A 45 2.04 13.74 10.98
N HIS A 46 1.17 13.19 10.15
CA HIS A 46 -0.10 12.65 10.66
C HIS A 46 0.15 11.37 11.47
N GLN A 47 -0.59 11.19 12.58
CA GLN A 47 -0.42 10.05 13.48
C GLN A 47 -0.51 8.68 12.80
N ARG A 48 -1.23 8.57 11.67
CA ARG A 48 -1.34 7.35 10.88
C ARG A 48 -0.23 7.17 9.86
N GLN A 49 0.54 8.19 9.53
CA GLN A 49 1.65 8.10 8.56
C GLN A 49 2.83 7.34 9.18
N LYS A 50 2.63 6.04 9.37
CA LYS A 50 3.60 5.09 9.93
C LYS A 50 3.61 3.83 9.08
N MET A 51 4.79 3.24 8.93
CA MET A 51 5.01 2.00 8.19
C MET A 51 5.93 1.04 8.93
N ASP A 52 5.79 -0.26 8.64
CA ASP A 52 6.74 -1.29 9.06
C ASP A 52 7.57 -1.69 7.86
N VAL A 53 8.88 -1.74 8.03
CA VAL A 53 9.84 -2.11 6.99
C VAL A 53 10.51 -3.41 7.38
N PHE A 54 10.39 -4.44 6.54
CA PHE A 54 11.04 -5.73 6.71
C PHE A 54 12.05 -5.94 5.59
N LEU A 55 13.31 -6.04 5.95
CA LEU A 55 14.44 -6.26 5.04
C LEU A 55 15.08 -7.61 5.41
N PRO A 56 14.96 -8.64 4.58
CA PRO A 56 15.71 -9.89 4.75
C PRO A 56 17.22 -9.65 4.61
N ALA A 57 18.05 -10.56 5.13
CA ALA A 57 19.51 -10.42 5.01
C ALA A 57 20.00 -10.60 3.56
N ASP A 58 19.44 -11.57 2.87
CA ASP A 58 19.98 -12.07 1.58
C ASP A 58 19.11 -11.66 0.38
N TYR A 59 18.75 -10.39 0.23
CA TYR A 59 18.10 -9.95 -1.00
C TYR A 59 19.08 -9.12 -1.87
N PRO A 60 19.08 -9.34 -3.19
CA PRO A 60 19.87 -8.52 -4.11
C PRO A 60 19.47 -7.03 -4.02
N GLU A 61 20.41 -6.11 -4.13
CA GLU A 61 20.15 -4.66 -4.12
C GLU A 61 19.16 -4.22 -5.20
N THR A 62 19.12 -4.96 -6.32
CA THR A 62 18.17 -4.76 -7.44
C THR A 62 16.78 -5.34 -7.18
N SER A 63 16.55 -6.00 -6.04
CA SER A 63 15.24 -6.58 -5.73
C SER A 63 14.18 -5.51 -5.60
N PRO A 64 12.99 -5.72 -6.18
CA PRO A 64 11.88 -4.80 -5.98
C PRO A 64 11.42 -4.81 -4.53
N VAL A 65 11.04 -3.65 -4.02
CA VAL A 65 10.43 -3.53 -2.69
C VAL A 65 8.91 -3.62 -2.82
N VAL A 66 8.29 -4.53 -2.07
CA VAL A 66 6.82 -4.67 -2.06
C VAL A 66 6.22 -3.70 -1.06
N LEU A 67 5.52 -2.68 -1.54
CA LEU A 67 4.74 -1.77 -0.70
C LEU A 67 3.32 -2.29 -0.54
N ILE A 68 2.93 -2.56 0.71
CA ILE A 68 1.67 -3.20 1.07
C ILE A 68 0.68 -2.16 1.59
N VAL A 69 -0.50 -2.09 0.97
CA VAL A 69 -1.57 -1.13 1.27
C VAL A 69 -2.80 -1.89 1.79
N HIS A 70 -3.21 -1.59 3.01
CA HIS A 70 -4.32 -2.31 3.67
C HIS A 70 -5.69 -1.93 3.10
N GLY A 71 -6.68 -2.84 3.27
CA GLY A 71 -8.09 -2.59 3.02
C GLY A 71 -8.80 -1.87 4.18
N GLY A 72 -10.13 -1.73 4.04
CA GLY A 72 -10.98 -1.10 5.07
C GLY A 72 -11.85 0.03 4.54
N ALA A 73 -12.37 -0.12 3.32
CA ALA A 73 -13.29 0.83 2.68
C ALA A 73 -12.80 2.30 2.78
N TRP A 74 -11.49 2.52 2.69
CA TRP A 74 -10.78 3.80 2.79
C TRP A 74 -10.94 4.55 4.12
N THR A 75 -11.91 4.16 4.95
CA THR A 75 -12.30 4.83 6.21
C THR A 75 -11.86 4.08 7.45
N LEU A 76 -11.43 2.84 7.32
CA LEU A 76 -11.06 1.91 8.38
C LEU A 76 -9.76 1.18 8.04
N GLY A 77 -9.37 0.24 8.90
CA GLY A 77 -8.24 -0.64 8.67
C GLY A 77 -6.92 -0.11 9.20
N LYS A 78 -5.93 -0.99 9.15
CA LYS A 78 -4.56 -0.72 9.61
C LYS A 78 -3.59 -1.75 9.03
N LYS A 79 -2.31 -1.39 8.95
CA LYS A 79 -1.23 -2.23 8.39
C LYS A 79 -1.13 -3.62 9.01
N GLU A 80 -1.50 -3.76 10.29
CA GLU A 80 -1.49 -5.05 10.99
C GLU A 80 -2.42 -6.09 10.34
N HIS A 81 -3.44 -5.66 9.59
CA HIS A 81 -4.30 -6.57 8.83
C HIS A 81 -3.54 -7.28 7.69
N MET A 82 -2.44 -6.69 7.22
CA MET A 82 -1.62 -7.22 6.14
C MET A 82 -0.35 -7.93 6.62
N ILE A 83 -0.13 -8.04 7.93
CA ILE A 83 1.10 -8.59 8.52
C ILE A 83 1.41 -10.02 8.05
N GLN A 84 0.42 -10.84 7.75
CA GLN A 84 0.64 -12.22 7.27
C GLN A 84 1.27 -12.22 5.87
N ILE A 85 0.86 -11.30 4.98
CA ILE A 85 1.50 -11.12 3.67
C ILE A 85 2.93 -10.63 3.88
N GLN A 86 3.15 -9.65 4.74
CA GLN A 86 4.49 -9.14 5.02
C GLN A 86 5.43 -10.23 5.57
N LYS A 87 4.95 -11.07 6.49
CA LYS A 87 5.71 -12.23 7.01
C LYS A 87 6.00 -13.27 5.93
N MET A 88 5.05 -13.52 5.04
CA MET A 88 5.22 -14.44 3.92
C MET A 88 6.30 -13.92 2.95
N LEU A 89 6.27 -12.65 2.57
CA LEU A 89 7.29 -12.03 1.72
C LEU A 89 8.67 -12.12 2.38
N PHE A 90 8.76 -11.78 3.66
CA PHE A 90 10.00 -11.85 4.41
C PHE A 90 10.59 -13.27 4.47
N ALA A 91 9.75 -14.30 4.67
CA ALA A 91 10.16 -15.70 4.64
C ALA A 91 10.66 -16.18 3.26
N HIS A 92 10.38 -15.44 2.19
CA HIS A 92 10.84 -15.69 0.83
C HIS A 92 11.92 -14.71 0.37
N ASN A 93 12.61 -14.04 1.30
CA ASN A 93 13.67 -13.07 1.04
C ASN A 93 13.23 -11.88 0.17
N ILE A 94 11.97 -11.42 0.32
CA ILE A 94 11.43 -10.28 -0.41
C ILE A 94 11.29 -9.08 0.54
N PRO A 95 12.00 -7.96 0.28
CA PRO A 95 11.90 -6.75 1.08
C PRO A 95 10.51 -6.13 0.96
N SER A 96 9.99 -5.59 2.06
CA SER A 96 8.63 -5.06 2.06
C SER A 96 8.42 -3.91 3.04
N ILE A 97 7.50 -3.03 2.64
CA ILE A 97 6.96 -1.92 3.42
C ILE A 97 5.48 -2.21 3.63
N ASN A 98 4.98 -2.10 4.85
CA ASN A 98 3.57 -2.25 5.17
C ASN A 98 3.09 -0.98 5.85
N MET A 99 2.22 -0.21 5.19
CA MET A 99 1.91 1.15 5.60
C MET A 99 0.49 1.31 6.13
N ASN A 100 0.33 2.23 7.09
CA ASN A 100 -0.93 2.89 7.36
C ASN A 100 -1.01 4.17 6.52
N TYR A 101 -2.19 4.57 6.12
CA TYR A 101 -2.45 5.83 5.42
C TYR A 101 -3.55 6.63 6.12
N ARG A 102 -3.69 7.92 5.84
CA ARG A 102 -4.79 8.78 6.35
C ARG A 102 -6.13 8.21 5.89
N LEU A 103 -7.08 8.11 6.79
CA LEU A 103 -8.41 7.59 6.47
C LEU A 103 -9.31 8.71 5.96
N VAL A 104 -10.18 8.39 5.00
CA VAL A 104 -11.15 9.33 4.43
C VAL A 104 -11.97 9.97 5.54
N SER A 105 -12.08 11.31 5.50
CA SER A 105 -12.78 12.09 6.51
C SER A 105 -13.30 13.40 5.91
N LYS A 106 -14.62 13.54 5.83
CA LYS A 106 -15.24 14.79 5.38
C LYS A 106 -14.81 15.99 6.22
N ARG A 107 -14.77 15.82 7.57
CA ARG A 107 -14.37 16.88 8.50
C ARG A 107 -12.95 17.37 8.28
N LYS A 108 -12.02 16.46 7.94
CA LYS A 108 -10.60 16.76 7.71
C LYS A 108 -10.28 16.95 6.22
N LYS A 109 -11.28 16.94 5.34
CA LYS A 109 -11.12 17.04 3.88
C LYS A 109 -10.12 16.02 3.32
N ILE A 110 -10.13 14.79 3.86
CA ILE A 110 -9.29 13.68 3.39
C ILE A 110 -10.13 12.81 2.45
N THR A 111 -9.64 12.63 1.23
CA THR A 111 -10.21 11.79 0.16
C THR A 111 -9.18 10.73 -0.25
N TYR A 112 -9.44 9.99 -1.31
CA TYR A 112 -8.46 9.07 -1.90
C TYR A 112 -7.19 9.80 -2.37
N LYS A 113 -7.28 11.07 -2.76
CA LYS A 113 -6.12 11.87 -3.23
C LYS A 113 -5.05 11.97 -2.14
N GLN A 114 -5.45 12.29 -0.89
CA GLN A 114 -4.51 12.32 0.25
C GLN A 114 -3.99 10.93 0.62
N GLN A 115 -4.70 9.86 0.29
CA GLN A 115 -4.23 8.49 0.49
C GLN A 115 -3.19 8.09 -0.57
N LEU A 116 -3.32 8.57 -1.81
CA LEU A 116 -2.28 8.44 -2.83
C LEU A 116 -1.02 9.25 -2.47
N GLU A 117 -1.18 10.48 -1.97
CA GLU A 117 -0.06 11.27 -1.44
C GLU A 117 0.70 10.50 -0.35
N ASP A 118 -0.02 9.79 0.53
CA ASP A 118 0.59 8.99 1.60
C ASP A 118 1.43 7.82 1.05
N ILE A 119 1.04 7.22 -0.07
CA ILE A 119 1.85 6.21 -0.76
C ILE A 119 3.15 6.84 -1.27
N GLY A 120 3.08 8.00 -1.92
CA GLY A 120 4.25 8.75 -2.39
C GLY A 120 5.20 9.11 -1.25
N LEU A 121 4.69 9.68 -0.16
CA LEU A 121 5.49 10.02 1.03
C LEU A 121 6.16 8.79 1.67
N ALA A 122 5.50 7.63 1.69
CA ALA A 122 6.10 6.40 2.19
C ALA A 122 7.26 5.92 1.31
N ILE A 123 7.11 6.02 -0.02
CA ILE A 123 8.15 5.73 -1.00
C ILE A 123 9.33 6.69 -0.84
N GLU A 124 9.09 7.99 -0.80
CA GLU A 124 10.13 9.01 -0.59
C GLU A 124 10.90 8.79 0.71
N LYS A 125 10.18 8.51 1.80
CA LYS A 125 10.80 8.21 3.09
C LYS A 125 11.69 6.98 3.02
N PHE A 126 11.23 5.90 2.39
CA PHE A 126 12.04 4.70 2.23
C PHE A 126 13.26 4.97 1.33
N ASN A 127 13.09 5.67 0.19
CA ASN A 127 14.18 6.06 -0.70
C ASN A 127 15.25 6.87 0.03
N SER A 128 14.85 7.81 0.90
CA SER A 128 15.79 8.61 1.68
C SER A 128 16.65 7.79 2.66
N LEU A 129 16.11 6.66 3.14
CA LEU A 129 16.83 5.73 4.01
C LEU A 129 17.70 4.78 3.19
N ALA A 130 17.15 4.28 2.09
CA ALA A 130 17.79 3.39 1.16
C ALA A 130 19.03 4.02 0.51
N HIS A 131 18.92 5.28 0.08
CA HIS A 131 20.06 6.04 -0.46
C HIS A 131 21.21 6.19 0.56
N LYS A 132 20.89 6.37 1.84
CA LYS A 132 21.90 6.43 2.92
C LYS A 132 22.60 5.10 3.17
N ALA A 133 22.06 4.01 2.67
CA ALA A 133 22.57 2.64 2.80
C ALA A 133 23.08 2.06 1.48
N ASP A 134 23.31 2.91 0.46
CA ASP A 134 23.68 2.52 -0.91
C ASP A 134 22.67 1.57 -1.60
N LEU A 135 21.43 1.53 -1.11
CA LEU A 135 20.34 0.85 -1.77
C LEU A 135 19.74 1.72 -2.88
N GLN A 136 19.43 1.13 -4.02
CA GLN A 136 18.71 1.80 -5.11
C GLN A 136 17.29 1.26 -5.27
N PRO A 137 16.33 1.69 -4.45
CA PRO A 137 14.96 1.20 -4.57
C PRO A 137 14.14 2.11 -5.50
N ASN A 138 14.35 2.01 -6.79
CA ASN A 138 13.48 2.69 -7.77
C ASN A 138 12.46 1.73 -8.41
N ASN A 139 12.31 0.51 -7.86
CA ASN A 139 11.46 -0.53 -8.41
C ASN A 139 10.46 -1.01 -7.34
N TYR A 140 9.31 -0.36 -7.25
CA TYR A 140 8.28 -0.80 -6.33
C TYR A 140 7.29 -1.77 -6.96
N ILE A 141 6.85 -2.75 -6.18
CA ILE A 141 5.65 -3.53 -6.46
C ILE A 141 4.59 -3.09 -5.46
N LEU A 142 3.48 -2.56 -5.92
CA LEU A 142 2.36 -2.22 -5.05
C LEU A 142 1.46 -3.45 -4.86
N LEU A 143 1.17 -3.78 -3.60
CA LEU A 143 0.27 -4.87 -3.24
C LEU A 143 -0.81 -4.33 -2.31
N GLY A 144 -2.05 -4.37 -2.74
CA GLY A 144 -3.16 -3.88 -1.93
C GLY A 144 -4.35 -4.81 -1.88
N GLU A 145 -5.14 -4.70 -0.82
CA GLU A 145 -6.37 -5.45 -0.64
C GLU A 145 -7.57 -4.53 -0.55
N SER A 146 -8.67 -4.83 -1.28
CA SER A 146 -9.92 -4.05 -1.24
C SER A 146 -9.64 -2.56 -1.54
N ALA A 147 -9.97 -1.64 -0.65
CA ALA A 147 -9.61 -0.22 -0.77
C ALA A 147 -8.10 -0.01 -1.04
N GLY A 148 -7.23 -0.82 -0.41
CA GLY A 148 -5.79 -0.79 -0.69
C GLY A 148 -5.45 -1.27 -2.10
N GLY A 149 -6.20 -2.24 -2.64
CA GLY A 149 -6.09 -2.69 -4.03
C GLY A 149 -6.41 -1.57 -5.02
N HIS A 150 -7.50 -0.83 -4.78
CA HIS A 150 -7.86 0.38 -5.52
C HIS A 150 -6.73 1.41 -5.50
N LEU A 151 -6.24 1.77 -4.31
CA LEU A 151 -5.17 2.76 -4.16
C LEU A 151 -3.87 2.32 -4.85
N SER A 152 -3.54 1.01 -4.76
CA SER A 152 -2.36 0.44 -5.43
C SER A 152 -2.47 0.48 -6.95
N LEU A 153 -3.64 0.18 -7.51
CA LEU A 153 -3.89 0.28 -8.95
C LEU A 153 -3.78 1.72 -9.42
N LEU A 154 -4.47 2.64 -8.74
CA LEU A 154 -4.53 4.03 -9.16
C LEU A 154 -3.16 4.71 -9.05
N TYR A 155 -2.46 4.56 -7.91
CA TYR A 155 -1.11 5.09 -7.75
C TYR A 155 -0.13 4.50 -8.78
N GLY A 156 -0.16 3.17 -8.96
CA GLY A 156 0.74 2.49 -9.87
C GLY A 156 0.58 2.94 -11.32
N TYR A 157 -0.63 3.18 -11.78
CA TYR A 157 -0.89 3.69 -13.13
C TYR A 157 -0.53 5.16 -13.29
N GLN A 158 -0.63 5.96 -12.22
CA GLN A 158 -0.21 7.37 -12.25
C GLN A 158 1.32 7.55 -12.16
N HIS A 159 2.06 6.53 -11.66
CA HIS A 159 3.50 6.58 -11.46
C HIS A 159 4.23 5.37 -12.07
N PRO A 160 4.13 5.16 -13.41
CA PRO A 160 4.71 4.00 -14.10
C PRO A 160 6.26 3.99 -14.09
N ASP A 161 6.88 5.13 -13.79
CA ASP A 161 8.32 5.31 -13.62
C ASP A 161 8.83 4.77 -12.26
N GLN A 162 7.98 4.69 -11.26
CA GLN A 162 8.31 4.22 -9.91
C GLN A 162 7.80 2.80 -9.65
N VAL A 163 6.71 2.40 -10.31
CA VAL A 163 5.99 1.16 -10.02
C VAL A 163 6.20 0.15 -11.15
N ARG A 164 6.93 -0.91 -10.83
CA ARG A 164 7.24 -1.99 -11.77
C ARG A 164 6.05 -2.94 -12.00
N LYS A 165 5.26 -3.23 -10.97
CA LYS A 165 4.12 -4.14 -11.02
C LYS A 165 3.08 -3.77 -9.98
N ILE A 166 1.84 -4.18 -10.23
CA ILE A 166 0.73 -4.02 -9.29
C ILE A 166 0.12 -5.39 -8.98
N ILE A 167 -0.29 -5.58 -7.70
CA ILE A 167 -1.03 -6.75 -7.22
C ILE A 167 -2.26 -6.24 -6.48
N SER A 168 -3.44 -6.51 -7.00
CA SER A 168 -4.71 -6.11 -6.41
C SER A 168 -5.53 -7.31 -5.94
N LEU A 169 -5.76 -7.39 -4.65
CA LEU A 169 -6.63 -8.39 -4.03
C LEU A 169 -8.03 -7.80 -3.89
N SER A 170 -8.93 -8.10 -4.82
CA SER A 170 -10.33 -7.62 -4.83
C SER A 170 -10.47 -6.10 -4.70
N GLY A 171 -9.61 -5.32 -5.38
CA GLY A 171 -9.70 -3.86 -5.39
C GLY A 171 -10.79 -3.38 -6.34
N PRO A 172 -11.63 -2.39 -5.94
CA PRO A 172 -12.54 -1.73 -6.87
C PRO A 172 -11.78 -1.01 -8.00
N THR A 173 -12.31 -1.05 -9.21
CA THR A 173 -11.62 -0.56 -10.41
C THR A 173 -12.42 0.48 -11.19
N ASP A 174 -13.74 0.51 -11.00
CA ASP A 174 -14.66 1.32 -11.78
C ASP A 174 -15.76 1.95 -10.92
N PHE A 175 -15.89 3.28 -10.97
CA PHE A 175 -16.86 4.07 -10.22
C PHE A 175 -17.79 4.87 -11.12
N TYR A 176 -17.64 4.78 -12.45
CA TYR A 176 -18.26 5.74 -13.37
C TYR A 176 -18.86 5.14 -14.64
N SER A 177 -18.46 3.94 -15.07
CA SER A 177 -18.93 3.39 -16.35
C SER A 177 -20.44 3.12 -16.38
N PRO A 178 -21.07 3.11 -17.55
CA PRO A 178 -22.47 2.74 -17.68
C PRO A 178 -22.79 1.37 -17.08
N GLU A 179 -21.89 0.40 -17.23
CA GLU A 179 -22.03 -0.96 -16.68
C GLU A 179 -22.08 -0.92 -15.15
N TYR A 180 -21.21 -0.13 -14.50
CA TYR A 180 -21.27 0.09 -13.06
C TYR A 180 -22.56 0.83 -12.68
N LEU A 181 -22.88 1.94 -13.35
CA LEU A 181 -24.03 2.80 -13.02
C LEU A 181 -25.37 2.06 -13.10
N HIS A 182 -25.55 1.21 -14.11
CA HIS A 182 -26.76 0.40 -14.29
C HIS A 182 -26.79 -0.85 -13.40
N SER A 183 -25.69 -1.20 -12.76
CA SER A 183 -25.62 -2.37 -11.87
C SER A 183 -26.44 -2.16 -10.60
N PHE A 184 -26.98 -3.24 -10.05
CA PHE A 184 -27.61 -3.23 -8.73
C PHE A 184 -26.63 -2.76 -7.63
N TYR A 185 -25.34 -3.04 -7.78
CA TYR A 185 -24.28 -2.68 -6.84
C TYR A 185 -24.07 -1.18 -6.67
N SER A 186 -24.28 -0.39 -7.74
CA SER A 186 -24.07 1.05 -7.67
C SER A 186 -24.96 1.71 -6.62
N LYS A 187 -26.16 1.16 -6.34
CA LYS A 187 -27.05 1.66 -5.29
C LYS A 187 -26.46 1.56 -3.88
N TYR A 188 -25.67 0.51 -3.63
CA TYR A 188 -25.08 0.24 -2.33
C TYR A 188 -23.69 0.83 -2.18
N THR A 189 -22.92 0.92 -3.25
CA THR A 189 -21.51 1.35 -3.23
C THR A 189 -21.32 2.84 -3.51
N SER A 190 -22.21 3.49 -4.26
CA SER A 190 -22.10 4.92 -4.57
C SER A 190 -22.02 5.84 -3.34
N PRO A 191 -22.71 5.59 -2.20
CA PRO A 191 -22.53 6.42 -1.01
C PRO A 191 -21.10 6.33 -0.42
N THR A 192 -20.47 5.16 -0.56
CA THR A 192 -19.08 4.98 -0.15
C THR A 192 -18.14 5.69 -1.11
N PHE A 193 -18.33 5.51 -2.42
CA PHE A 193 -17.50 6.16 -3.44
C PHE A 193 -17.63 7.69 -3.41
N GLN A 194 -18.83 8.22 -3.15
CA GLN A 194 -19.03 9.65 -2.90
C GLN A 194 -18.16 10.17 -1.76
N LYS A 195 -18.05 9.41 -0.66
CA LYS A 195 -17.17 9.81 0.46
C LYS A 195 -15.70 9.75 0.09
N VAL A 196 -15.31 8.72 -0.66
CA VAL A 196 -13.93 8.48 -1.09
C VAL A 196 -13.47 9.56 -2.07
N VAL A 197 -14.30 9.87 -3.06
CA VAL A 197 -14.02 10.89 -4.08
C VAL A 197 -14.17 12.30 -3.49
N GLY A 198 -15.09 12.49 -2.54
CA GLY A 198 -15.35 13.77 -1.90
C GLY A 198 -16.37 14.66 -2.65
N VAL A 199 -16.95 14.15 -3.74
CA VAL A 199 -17.92 14.85 -4.59
C VAL A 199 -19.25 14.12 -4.54
N LYS A 200 -20.39 14.86 -4.67
CA LYS A 200 -21.71 14.25 -4.69
C LYS A 200 -21.85 13.33 -5.91
N PHE A 201 -22.33 12.13 -5.67
CA PHE A 201 -22.62 11.18 -6.73
C PHE A 201 -24.00 11.48 -7.33
N ASP A 202 -24.04 11.75 -8.63
CA ASP A 202 -25.26 11.85 -9.42
C ASP A 202 -25.19 10.82 -10.55
N ARG A 203 -26.11 9.85 -10.55
CA ARG A 203 -26.14 8.78 -11.54
C ARG A 203 -26.38 9.29 -12.96
N ASN A 204 -27.16 10.37 -13.11
CA ASN A 204 -27.54 10.92 -14.40
C ASN A 204 -26.47 11.88 -14.96
N ASN A 205 -25.60 12.39 -14.09
CA ASN A 205 -24.52 13.29 -14.46
C ASN A 205 -23.30 13.04 -13.57
N VAL A 206 -22.58 11.96 -13.89
CA VAL A 206 -21.39 11.53 -13.11
C VAL A 206 -20.25 12.50 -13.34
N SER A 207 -19.77 13.13 -12.26
CA SER A 207 -18.60 14.01 -12.30
C SER A 207 -17.35 13.27 -12.78
N GLU A 208 -16.49 13.96 -13.55
CA GLU A 208 -15.19 13.47 -14.00
C GLU A 208 -14.29 12.99 -12.84
N ASP A 209 -14.49 13.54 -11.62
CA ASP A 209 -13.78 13.09 -10.42
C ASP A 209 -13.93 11.58 -10.15
N PHE A 210 -15.08 10.97 -10.50
CA PHE A 210 -15.28 9.52 -10.35
C PHE A 210 -14.50 8.73 -11.39
N LYS A 211 -14.33 9.26 -12.59
CA LYS A 211 -13.48 8.66 -13.62
C LYS A 211 -12.00 8.78 -13.24
N GLU A 212 -11.57 9.96 -12.77
CA GLU A 212 -10.21 10.15 -12.22
C GLU A 212 -9.91 9.19 -11.08
N ALA A 213 -10.90 8.91 -10.21
CA ALA A 213 -10.79 7.96 -9.12
C ALA A 213 -10.87 6.50 -9.56
N SER A 214 -11.16 6.19 -10.82
CA SER A 214 -11.35 4.83 -11.32
C SER A 214 -10.06 4.28 -11.95
N PRO A 215 -9.44 3.24 -11.38
CA PRO A 215 -8.23 2.63 -11.97
C PRO A 215 -8.38 2.26 -13.43
N ILE A 216 -9.56 1.76 -13.85
CA ILE A 216 -9.83 1.35 -15.23
C ILE A 216 -9.71 2.49 -16.25
N ALA A 217 -9.92 3.74 -15.82
CA ALA A 217 -9.77 4.92 -16.66
C ALA A 217 -8.31 5.45 -16.72
N ASN A 218 -7.44 4.94 -15.86
CA ASN A 218 -6.08 5.44 -15.67
C ASN A 218 -5.01 4.41 -16.08
N ILE A 219 -5.36 3.32 -16.76
CA ILE A 219 -4.46 2.24 -17.11
C ILE A 219 -3.26 2.76 -17.91
N THR A 220 -2.07 2.42 -17.45
CA THR A 220 -0.79 2.58 -18.15
C THR A 220 -0.09 1.23 -18.29
N ASN A 221 1.07 1.19 -18.95
CA ASN A 221 1.77 -0.07 -19.23
C ASN A 221 2.49 -0.64 -17.99
N VAL A 222 1.79 -0.77 -16.88
CA VAL A 222 2.29 -1.40 -15.64
C VAL A 222 1.70 -2.79 -15.48
N PRO A 223 2.51 -3.85 -15.49
CA PRO A 223 2.05 -5.24 -15.34
C PRO A 223 1.20 -5.43 -14.08
N THR A 224 0.03 -6.06 -14.23
CA THR A 224 -0.99 -6.11 -13.17
C THR A 224 -1.50 -7.52 -12.88
N LEU A 225 -1.42 -7.94 -11.60
CA LEU A 225 -2.04 -9.16 -11.10
C LEU A 225 -3.33 -8.82 -10.35
N LEU A 226 -4.44 -9.40 -10.79
CA LEU A 226 -5.76 -9.22 -10.20
C LEU A 226 -6.22 -10.51 -9.52
N PHE A 227 -6.80 -10.40 -8.34
CA PHE A 227 -7.56 -11.47 -7.69
C PHE A 227 -9.00 -11.05 -7.54
N GLN A 228 -9.93 -11.91 -7.96
CA GLN A 228 -11.37 -11.65 -7.85
C GLN A 228 -12.14 -12.89 -7.46
N GLY A 229 -12.98 -12.78 -6.43
CA GLY A 229 -13.93 -13.81 -6.05
C GLY A 229 -15.26 -13.66 -6.79
N ASN A 230 -15.89 -14.78 -7.21
CA ASN A 230 -17.14 -14.73 -7.97
C ASN A 230 -18.41 -14.51 -7.13
N ILE A 231 -18.32 -14.63 -5.81
CA ILE A 231 -19.42 -14.35 -4.87
C ILE A 231 -19.02 -13.23 -3.90
N ASP A 232 -18.19 -12.30 -4.38
CA ASP A 232 -17.81 -11.10 -3.62
C ASP A 232 -18.96 -10.08 -3.65
N PHE A 233 -19.57 -9.85 -2.49
CA PHE A 233 -20.69 -8.92 -2.32
C PHE A 233 -20.26 -7.48 -2.03
N LEU A 234 -18.99 -7.25 -1.68
CA LEU A 234 -18.46 -5.90 -1.41
C LEU A 234 -17.83 -5.28 -2.64
N VAL A 235 -17.08 -6.08 -3.40
CA VAL A 235 -16.51 -5.71 -4.68
C VAL A 235 -16.97 -6.71 -5.72
N ASN A 236 -18.01 -6.35 -6.44
CA ASN A 236 -18.63 -7.26 -7.42
C ASN A 236 -17.60 -7.78 -8.42
N GLN A 237 -17.79 -9.04 -8.83
CA GLN A 237 -16.91 -9.71 -9.81
C GLN A 237 -16.73 -8.92 -11.11
N HIS A 238 -17.70 -8.12 -11.52
CA HIS A 238 -17.61 -7.27 -12.71
C HIS A 238 -16.46 -6.26 -12.62
N GLN A 239 -16.06 -5.83 -11.43
CA GLN A 239 -14.93 -4.94 -11.24
C GLN A 239 -13.61 -5.57 -11.74
N GLY A 240 -13.34 -6.82 -11.32
CA GLY A 240 -12.17 -7.56 -11.77
C GLY A 240 -12.24 -7.97 -13.24
N LEU A 241 -13.42 -8.39 -13.73
CA LEU A 241 -13.62 -8.81 -15.13
C LEU A 241 -13.54 -7.62 -16.12
N ALA A 242 -14.10 -6.47 -15.78
CA ALA A 242 -14.00 -5.27 -16.59
C ALA A 242 -12.55 -4.78 -16.69
N MET A 243 -11.82 -4.84 -15.57
CA MET A 243 -10.42 -4.46 -15.53
C MET A 243 -9.55 -5.41 -16.37
N ASP A 244 -9.75 -6.72 -16.28
CA ASP A 244 -9.09 -7.75 -17.10
C ASP A 244 -9.31 -7.51 -18.60
N SER A 245 -10.57 -7.25 -18.99
CA SER A 245 -10.92 -6.94 -20.37
C SER A 245 -10.27 -5.63 -20.86
N ALA A 246 -10.18 -4.61 -20.01
CA ALA A 246 -9.54 -3.35 -20.35
C ALA A 246 -8.04 -3.50 -20.53
N LEU A 247 -7.36 -4.24 -19.64
CA LEU A 247 -5.95 -4.55 -19.73
C LEU A 247 -5.63 -5.37 -20.99
N THR A 248 -6.48 -6.36 -21.34
CA THR A 248 -6.37 -7.13 -22.59
C THR A 248 -6.43 -6.22 -23.80
N ARG A 249 -7.44 -5.35 -23.88
CA ARG A 249 -7.64 -4.42 -25.00
C ARG A 249 -6.47 -3.44 -25.19
N LEU A 250 -5.83 -3.04 -24.09
CA LEU A 250 -4.68 -2.14 -24.09
C LEU A 250 -3.33 -2.87 -24.20
N ASN A 251 -3.32 -4.20 -24.37
CA ASN A 251 -2.13 -5.04 -24.42
C ASN A 251 -1.18 -4.87 -23.22
N VAL A 252 -1.72 -4.56 -22.03
CA VAL A 252 -0.93 -4.47 -20.80
C VAL A 252 -0.71 -5.89 -20.25
N PRO A 253 0.53 -6.29 -19.90
CA PRO A 253 0.78 -7.58 -19.28
C PRO A 253 0.00 -7.74 -17.97
N HIS A 254 -0.85 -8.75 -17.89
CA HIS A 254 -1.68 -8.97 -16.70
C HIS A 254 -2.05 -10.43 -16.50
N LYS A 255 -2.58 -10.73 -15.32
CA LYS A 255 -3.17 -12.03 -14.96
C LYS A 255 -4.36 -11.81 -14.05
N LEU A 256 -5.52 -12.35 -14.40
CA LEU A 256 -6.66 -12.44 -13.49
C LEU A 256 -6.74 -13.82 -12.85
N VAL A 257 -6.62 -13.88 -11.53
CA VAL A 257 -6.89 -15.07 -10.72
C VAL A 257 -8.35 -15.02 -10.27
N PHE A 258 -9.23 -15.60 -11.09
CA PHE A 258 -10.66 -15.63 -10.83
C PHE A 258 -11.02 -16.84 -9.96
N MET A 259 -11.48 -16.59 -8.73
CA MET A 259 -11.68 -17.64 -7.72
C MET A 259 -13.16 -18.00 -7.57
N LYS A 260 -13.51 -19.25 -7.94
CA LYS A 260 -14.86 -19.78 -7.76
C LYS A 260 -15.21 -19.95 -6.27
N ARG A 261 -16.49 -19.78 -5.91
CA ARG A 261 -17.01 -19.92 -4.54
C ARG A 261 -16.19 -19.13 -3.52
N THR A 262 -15.86 -17.88 -3.89
CA THR A 262 -14.98 -17.03 -3.12
C THR A 262 -15.61 -15.65 -2.94
N GLY A 263 -15.73 -15.24 -1.68
CA GLY A 263 -16.19 -13.90 -1.28
C GLY A 263 -15.02 -12.91 -1.17
N HIS A 264 -15.29 -11.78 -0.51
CA HIS A 264 -14.31 -10.75 -0.24
C HIS A 264 -13.23 -11.22 0.75
N VAL A 265 -11.99 -10.77 0.58
CA VAL A 265 -10.81 -11.08 1.44
C VAL A 265 -10.62 -12.57 1.81
N PRO A 266 -10.54 -13.49 0.82
CA PRO A 266 -10.51 -14.92 1.05
C PRO A 266 -9.30 -15.39 1.87
N ARG A 267 -8.21 -14.65 1.89
CA ARG A 267 -7.01 -14.99 2.67
C ARG A 267 -7.25 -15.02 4.20
N PHE A 268 -8.27 -14.31 4.70
CA PHE A 268 -8.65 -14.39 6.12
C PHE A 268 -9.54 -15.60 6.42
N PHE A 269 -10.47 -15.90 5.51
CA PHE A 269 -11.52 -16.88 5.76
C PHE A 269 -11.21 -18.27 5.22
N SER A 270 -10.17 -18.44 4.38
CA SER A 270 -9.79 -19.71 3.80
C SER A 270 -8.28 -19.89 3.77
N LYS A 271 -7.77 -20.64 4.74
CA LYS A 271 -6.36 -21.04 4.78
C LYS A 271 -5.94 -21.73 3.48
N MET A 272 -6.77 -22.65 2.97
CA MET A 272 -6.52 -23.37 1.72
C MET A 272 -6.34 -22.40 0.54
N LYS A 273 -7.27 -21.46 0.33
CA LYS A 273 -7.15 -20.48 -0.78
C LYS A 273 -5.96 -19.55 -0.60
N ARG A 274 -5.68 -19.13 0.63
CA ARG A 274 -4.51 -18.31 0.94
C ARG A 274 -3.22 -19.03 0.54
N ASP A 275 -3.03 -20.27 1.00
CA ASP A 275 -1.77 -20.99 0.90
C ASP A 275 -1.59 -21.68 -0.46
N SER A 276 -2.69 -22.10 -1.15
CA SER A 276 -2.62 -22.83 -2.43
C SER A 276 -2.88 -21.96 -3.66
N ILE A 277 -3.49 -20.78 -3.52
CA ILE A 277 -3.82 -19.92 -4.65
C ILE A 277 -3.19 -18.53 -4.49
N ILE A 278 -3.50 -17.81 -3.40
CA ILE A 278 -3.14 -16.40 -3.31
C ILE A 278 -1.63 -16.21 -3.17
N TYR A 279 -1.01 -16.84 -2.17
CA TYR A 279 0.42 -16.69 -1.92
C TYR A 279 1.30 -17.21 -3.06
N PRO A 280 1.05 -18.38 -3.65
CA PRO A 280 1.84 -18.85 -4.79
C PRO A 280 1.77 -17.91 -6.00
N ASN A 281 0.58 -17.40 -6.34
CA ASN A 281 0.44 -16.43 -7.45
C ASN A 281 1.14 -15.11 -7.18
N ILE A 282 1.08 -14.59 -5.94
CA ILE A 282 1.81 -13.38 -5.54
C ILE A 282 3.32 -13.60 -5.72
N LEU A 283 3.86 -14.68 -5.18
CA LEU A 283 5.29 -15.01 -5.24
C LEU A 283 5.77 -15.24 -6.69
N GLU A 284 5.00 -15.97 -7.49
CA GLU A 284 5.28 -16.15 -8.91
C GLU A 284 5.33 -14.82 -9.66
N TRP A 285 4.35 -13.94 -9.40
CA TRP A 285 4.25 -12.64 -10.07
C TRP A 285 5.40 -11.70 -9.71
N ILE A 286 5.83 -11.71 -8.46
CA ILE A 286 6.97 -10.89 -8.01
C ILE A 286 8.28 -11.34 -8.69
N LYS A 287 8.48 -12.65 -8.87
CA LYS A 287 9.72 -13.23 -9.40
C LYS A 287 9.86 -13.11 -10.92
N LYS A 288 8.76 -13.07 -11.65
CA LYS A 288 8.76 -12.84 -13.11
C LYS A 288 9.13 -11.41 -13.47
#